data_837bc5033d1fd92183e631db2be1f148
#
_entry.id   837bc5033d1fd92183e631db2be1f148
#
_cell.length_a   1.000
_cell.length_b   1.000
_cell.length_c   1.000
_cell.angle_alpha   90.00
_cell.angle_beta   90.00
_cell.angle_gamma   90.00
#
_symmetry.space_group_name_H-M   'P 1'
#
loop_
_entity.id
_entity.type
_entity.pdbx_description
1 polymer ?
#
loop_
_entity_poly.entity_id
_entity_poly.type
_entity_poly.pdbx_seq_one_letter_code
_entity_poly.pdbx_strand_id
1 'polypeptide(L)'
;QMEKLAQGALAKSLSEENISRLVNTENLSPALVAQVGEIVDNLQGNKVKFPEDSLMSLLEDILKAQGFGQLAAATKKIRKFDPALSNSDTDLEALSEGLKEAGAGRLCLYAPPGTGKTEFCHWLAKKLERPLIMKKASDLLNCYVGGTEHNIAAAFEEAKRENAVLLFDEIDSFLQDRRTANHSWEVTQVNEFLTQMESYEGYLVATTNLLDLMDNACLRRFDLKAKLDYMTDDQAEEMYRRLAQKWKFSVGDEVNNLRKIRNLSPGDFAAIDRRLRFTKVVSGEKIVDMLKVEAQLKEGQFSAARRTIGFLDN
;
A
#
# COMPACT_ATOMS: atom_id res chain seq x y z
N GLN A 1 24.67 7.75 -2.00
CA GLN A 1 25.23 9.13 -2.13
C GLN A 1 24.20 10.19 -1.68
N MET A 2 22.93 10.09 -2.06
CA MET A 2 21.85 11.01 -1.64
C MET A 2 21.63 11.02 -0.13
N GLU A 3 21.65 9.87 0.55
CA GLU A 3 21.57 9.80 2.02
C GLU A 3 22.72 10.52 2.72
N LYS A 4 23.94 10.42 2.19
CA LYS A 4 25.12 11.13 2.77
C LYS A 4 25.08 12.63 2.54
N LEU A 5 24.50 13.10 1.44
CA LEU A 5 24.29 14.53 1.17
C LEU A 5 23.13 15.11 1.98
N ALA A 6 22.06 14.32 2.15
CA ALA A 6 20.94 14.69 3.02
C ALA A 6 21.32 14.67 4.52
N GLN A 7 22.34 13.91 4.93
CA GLN A 7 22.87 13.88 6.30
C GLN A 7 23.80 15.06 6.63
N GLY A 8 24.10 15.96 5.66
CA GLY A 8 24.88 17.19 5.85
C GLY A 8 24.11 18.32 6.52
N ALA A 9 24.34 19.56 6.08
CA ALA A 9 23.73 20.78 6.64
C ALA A 9 22.19 20.77 6.57
N LEU A 10 21.60 20.20 5.50
CA LEU A 10 20.15 20.06 5.32
C LEU A 10 19.48 19.13 6.35
N ALA A 11 20.15 18.07 6.78
CA ALA A 11 19.60 17.11 7.74
C ALA A 11 19.31 17.69 9.13
N LYS A 12 19.95 18.81 9.47
CA LYS A 12 19.70 19.50 10.74
C LYS A 12 18.45 20.37 10.73
N SER A 13 17.91 20.65 9.54
CA SER A 13 16.77 21.54 9.33
C SER A 13 15.51 20.82 8.80
N LEU A 14 15.62 19.57 8.36
CA LEU A 14 14.53 18.80 7.78
C LEU A 14 14.09 17.67 8.71
N SER A 15 12.79 17.41 8.73
CA SER A 15 12.21 16.22 9.39
C SER A 15 12.60 14.94 8.65
N GLU A 16 12.62 13.79 9.38
CA GLU A 16 12.87 12.48 8.76
C GLU A 16 11.88 12.17 7.62
N GLU A 17 10.67 12.68 7.71
CA GLU A 17 9.64 12.54 6.70
C GLU A 17 10.03 13.24 5.39
N ASN A 18 10.50 14.49 5.48
CA ASN A 18 10.91 15.26 4.31
C ASN A 18 12.24 14.78 3.72
N ILE A 19 13.16 14.29 4.54
CA ILE A 19 14.37 13.60 4.05
C ILE A 19 13.97 12.36 3.23
N SER A 20 13.02 11.56 3.70
CA SER A 20 12.51 10.40 2.97
C SER A 20 11.84 10.78 1.63
N ARG A 21 11.10 11.89 1.58
CA ARG A 21 10.51 12.43 0.33
C ARG A 21 11.59 12.78 -0.68
N LEU A 22 12.65 13.45 -0.24
CA LEU A 22 13.78 13.83 -1.11
C LEU A 22 14.52 12.62 -1.67
N VAL A 23 14.79 11.62 -0.82
CA VAL A 23 15.48 10.38 -1.22
C VAL A 23 14.67 9.58 -2.25
N ASN A 24 13.33 9.59 -2.12
CA ASN A 24 12.42 8.82 -2.99
C ASN A 24 11.93 9.63 -4.21
N THR A 25 12.40 10.87 -4.41
CA THR A 25 12.02 11.67 -5.57
C THR A 25 12.88 11.30 -6.76
N GLU A 26 12.27 10.79 -7.81
CA GLU A 26 12.93 10.54 -9.08
C GLU A 26 13.45 11.84 -9.71
N ASN A 27 14.61 11.77 -10.38
CA ASN A 27 15.27 12.89 -11.06
C ASN A 27 15.73 14.05 -10.14
N LEU A 28 15.74 13.89 -8.84
CA LEU A 28 16.35 14.85 -7.93
C LEU A 28 17.89 14.68 -7.98
N SER A 29 18.58 15.60 -8.67
CA SER A 29 20.04 15.49 -8.77
C SER A 29 20.71 15.84 -7.43
N PRO A 30 21.81 15.13 -7.06
CA PRO A 30 22.61 15.49 -5.88
C PRO A 30 23.13 16.95 -5.92
N ALA A 31 23.41 17.47 -7.11
CA ALA A 31 23.84 18.85 -7.30
C ALA A 31 22.76 19.86 -6.93
N LEU A 32 21.49 19.58 -7.26
CA LEU A 32 20.36 20.44 -6.89
C LEU A 32 20.16 20.47 -5.37
N VAL A 33 20.26 19.31 -4.72
CA VAL A 33 20.16 19.22 -3.25
C VAL A 33 21.30 20.00 -2.57
N ALA A 34 22.52 19.91 -3.11
CA ALA A 34 23.66 20.66 -2.60
C ALA A 34 23.47 22.19 -2.79
N GLN A 35 23.01 22.62 -3.95
CA GLN A 35 22.76 24.02 -4.26
C GLN A 35 21.69 24.63 -3.37
N VAL A 36 20.60 23.91 -3.12
CA VAL A 36 19.55 24.35 -2.19
C VAL A 36 20.07 24.35 -0.75
N GLY A 37 20.95 23.42 -0.38
CA GLY A 37 21.65 23.39 0.90
C GLY A 37 22.48 24.65 1.13
N GLU A 38 23.26 25.09 0.15
CA GLU A 38 24.05 26.30 0.21
C GLU A 38 23.17 27.57 0.34
N ILE A 39 22.04 27.62 -0.36
CA ILE A 39 21.07 28.71 -0.24
C ILE A 39 20.54 28.80 1.19
N VAL A 40 20.17 27.67 1.78
CA VAL A 40 19.65 27.59 3.16
C VAL A 40 20.72 27.97 4.16
N ASP A 41 21.96 27.53 4.02
CA ASP A 41 23.07 27.85 4.91
C ASP A 41 23.39 29.35 4.85
N ASN A 42 23.37 29.96 3.66
CA ASN A 42 23.56 31.38 3.47
C ASN A 42 22.44 32.22 4.10
N LEU A 43 21.20 31.73 4.07
CA LEU A 43 20.06 32.40 4.71
C LEU A 43 20.08 32.21 6.24
N GLN A 44 20.54 31.10 6.77
CA GLN A 44 20.70 30.85 8.20
C GLN A 44 21.81 31.71 8.83
N GLY A 45 22.84 32.09 8.06
CA GLY A 45 23.88 33.04 8.49
C GLY A 45 23.31 34.41 8.92
N ASN A 46 22.12 34.76 8.47
CA ASN A 46 21.40 36.00 8.81
C ASN A 46 20.38 35.85 9.97
N LYS A 47 20.48 34.80 10.81
CA LYS A 47 19.60 34.54 11.96
C LYS A 47 18.10 34.30 11.61
N VAL A 48 17.76 34.03 10.37
CA VAL A 48 16.41 33.70 9.95
C VAL A 48 16.30 32.18 9.87
N LYS A 49 15.48 31.57 10.74
CA LYS A 49 15.11 30.14 10.63
C LYS A 49 14.23 30.00 9.39
N PHE A 50 14.75 29.40 8.34
CA PHE A 50 13.95 29.11 7.14
C PHE A 50 12.93 28.02 7.46
N PRO A 51 11.62 28.24 7.27
CA PRO A 51 10.62 27.22 7.52
C PRO A 51 10.84 26.02 6.58
N GLU A 52 10.77 24.82 7.12
CA GLU A 52 10.93 23.56 6.37
C GLU A 52 9.98 23.48 5.16
N ASP A 53 8.75 23.94 5.33
CA ASP A 53 7.73 23.97 4.27
C ASP A 53 8.14 24.88 3.10
N SER A 54 8.83 26.00 3.36
CA SER A 54 9.30 26.90 2.30
C SER A 54 10.42 26.27 1.48
N LEU A 55 11.28 25.47 2.11
CA LEU A 55 12.33 24.73 1.44
C LEU A 55 11.74 23.64 0.51
N MET A 56 10.77 22.90 1.00
CA MET A 56 10.10 21.85 0.22
C MET A 56 9.34 22.48 -0.96
N SER A 57 8.67 23.61 -0.76
CA SER A 57 8.00 24.35 -1.83
C SER A 57 8.99 24.84 -2.90
N LEU A 58 10.14 25.39 -2.50
CA LEU A 58 11.18 25.84 -3.44
C LEU A 58 11.71 24.67 -4.29
N LEU A 59 11.96 23.51 -3.67
CA LEU A 59 12.39 22.32 -4.39
C LEU A 59 11.32 21.82 -5.37
N GLU A 60 10.05 21.84 -4.98
CA GLU A 60 8.94 21.49 -5.88
C GLU A 60 8.84 22.46 -7.08
N ASP A 61 9.02 23.76 -6.85
CA ASP A 61 8.95 24.74 -7.92
C ASP A 61 10.14 24.61 -8.91
N ILE A 62 11.33 24.29 -8.39
CA ILE A 62 12.51 24.03 -9.25
C ILE A 62 12.29 22.75 -10.08
N LEU A 63 11.81 21.67 -9.48
CA LEU A 63 11.52 20.42 -10.21
C LEU A 63 10.47 20.62 -11.31
N LYS A 64 9.39 21.37 -11.01
CA LYS A 64 8.39 21.75 -12.01
C LYS A 64 8.98 22.59 -13.15
N ALA A 65 9.82 23.57 -12.82
CA ALA A 65 10.45 24.41 -13.82
C ALA A 65 11.43 23.65 -14.74
N GLN A 66 12.00 22.56 -14.25
CA GLN A 66 12.86 21.65 -15.01
C GLN A 66 12.10 20.58 -15.81
N GLY A 67 10.74 20.57 -15.73
CA GLY A 67 9.91 19.55 -16.38
C GLY A 67 9.89 18.21 -15.67
N PHE A 68 10.48 18.12 -14.47
CA PHE A 68 10.41 16.95 -13.60
C PHE A 68 9.13 17.04 -12.76
N GLY A 69 8.55 15.89 -12.40
CA GLY A 69 7.30 15.80 -11.64
C GLY A 69 7.33 16.52 -10.27
N GLN A 70 6.41 16.16 -9.41
CA GLN A 70 6.37 16.66 -8.03
C GLN A 70 7.31 15.87 -7.14
N LEU A 71 7.73 16.46 -5.99
CA LEU A 71 8.40 15.70 -4.93
C LEU A 71 7.56 14.47 -4.57
N ALA A 72 8.24 13.36 -4.29
CA ALA A 72 7.58 12.15 -3.84
C ALA A 72 6.61 12.47 -2.69
N ALA A 73 5.40 11.92 -2.75
CA ALA A 73 4.44 12.10 -1.67
C ALA A 73 5.08 11.69 -0.34
N ALA A 74 4.77 12.43 0.73
CA ALA A 74 5.20 12.06 2.06
C ALA A 74 4.90 10.57 2.27
N THR A 75 5.92 9.79 2.55
CA THR A 75 5.75 8.36 2.82
C THR A 75 4.78 8.28 4.01
N LYS A 76 3.52 7.95 3.76
CA LYS A 76 2.57 7.65 4.84
C LYS A 76 3.34 6.73 5.77
N LYS A 77 3.47 7.06 7.06
CA LYS A 77 4.09 6.15 8.05
C LYS A 77 3.50 4.79 7.82
N ILE A 78 4.27 3.94 7.12
CA ILE A 78 3.86 2.57 6.81
C ILE A 78 3.64 1.95 8.17
N ARG A 79 2.42 1.52 8.43
CA ARG A 79 2.11 0.83 9.67
C ARG A 79 2.97 -0.40 9.71
N LYS A 80 3.59 -0.66 10.86
CA LYS A 80 4.32 -1.90 11.02
C LYS A 80 3.31 -3.04 10.84
N PHE A 81 3.41 -3.73 9.72
CA PHE A 81 2.71 -4.99 9.53
C PHE A 81 3.27 -5.99 10.55
N ASP A 82 2.37 -6.69 11.20
CA ASP A 82 2.70 -7.73 12.17
C ASP A 82 2.03 -9.02 11.68
N PRO A 83 2.79 -10.01 11.18
CA PRO A 83 2.23 -11.28 10.70
C PRO A 83 1.35 -11.99 11.74
N ALA A 84 1.70 -11.87 13.03
CA ALA A 84 0.94 -12.49 14.12
C ALA A 84 -0.49 -11.92 14.26
N LEU A 85 -0.71 -10.67 13.83
CA LEU A 85 -2.02 -10.02 13.84
C LEU A 85 -2.76 -10.14 12.51
N SER A 86 -2.23 -10.92 11.58
CA SER A 86 -2.82 -11.15 10.27
C SER A 86 -3.40 -12.57 10.22
N ASN A 87 -4.69 -12.68 9.96
CA ASN A 87 -5.32 -13.98 9.75
C ASN A 87 -5.07 -14.42 8.30
N SER A 88 -4.26 -15.43 8.11
CA SER A 88 -3.89 -15.96 6.80
C SER A 88 -4.07 -17.48 6.76
N ASP A 89 -4.41 -18.03 5.59
CA ASP A 89 -4.41 -19.46 5.33
C ASP A 89 -3.00 -20.04 5.17
N THR A 90 -1.99 -19.18 5.09
CA THR A 90 -0.58 -19.53 4.88
C THR A 90 0.27 -18.85 5.94
N ASP A 91 1.33 -19.52 6.40
CA ASP A 91 2.34 -18.91 7.25
C ASP A 91 3.12 -17.85 6.44
N LEU A 92 2.88 -16.58 6.75
CA LEU A 92 3.44 -15.44 6.02
C LEU A 92 4.96 -15.28 6.24
N GLU A 93 5.47 -15.70 7.40
CA GLU A 93 6.91 -15.71 7.68
C GLU A 93 7.60 -16.80 6.85
N ALA A 94 7.11 -18.03 6.87
CA ALA A 94 7.64 -19.12 6.07
C ALA A 94 7.52 -18.83 4.56
N LEU A 95 6.42 -18.20 4.10
CA LEU A 95 6.25 -17.77 2.72
C LEU A 95 7.32 -16.75 2.32
N SER A 96 7.63 -15.78 3.19
CA SER A 96 8.65 -14.75 2.92
C SER A 96 10.05 -15.35 2.84
N GLU A 97 10.36 -16.33 3.69
CA GLU A 97 11.64 -17.04 3.68
C GLU A 97 11.78 -17.90 2.41
N GLY A 98 10.74 -18.64 2.04
CA GLY A 98 10.73 -19.43 0.81
C GLY A 98 10.91 -18.57 -0.46
N LEU A 99 10.29 -17.39 -0.52
CA LEU A 99 10.51 -16.44 -1.60
C LEU A 99 11.95 -15.93 -1.62
N LYS A 100 12.54 -15.63 -0.46
CA LYS A 100 13.93 -15.17 -0.34
C LYS A 100 14.92 -16.25 -0.81
N GLU A 101 14.69 -17.51 -0.44
CA GLU A 101 15.51 -18.65 -0.87
C GLU A 101 15.38 -18.93 -2.37
N ALA A 102 14.19 -18.82 -2.92
CA ALA A 102 13.94 -19.01 -4.35
C ALA A 102 14.55 -17.90 -5.23
N GLY A 103 14.79 -16.72 -4.68
CA GLY A 103 15.35 -15.57 -5.40
C GLY A 103 14.38 -14.85 -6.33
N ALA A 104 13.21 -15.43 -6.62
CA ALA A 104 12.12 -14.89 -7.42
C ALA A 104 10.81 -15.57 -7.06
N GLY A 105 9.67 -15.03 -7.52
CA GLY A 105 8.38 -15.68 -7.34
C GLY A 105 7.20 -14.75 -7.59
N ARG A 106 6.05 -15.35 -7.95
CA ARG A 106 4.82 -14.66 -8.29
C ARG A 106 3.75 -15.01 -7.26
N LEU A 107 3.37 -14.04 -6.46
CA LEU A 107 2.40 -14.16 -5.37
C LEU A 107 1.09 -13.46 -5.72
N CYS A 108 -0.02 -14.17 -5.64
CA CYS A 108 -1.36 -13.58 -5.62
C CYS A 108 -1.85 -13.50 -4.18
N LEU A 109 -2.09 -12.29 -3.69
CA LEU A 109 -2.61 -12.03 -2.36
C LEU A 109 -4.05 -11.56 -2.45
N TYR A 110 -4.99 -12.37 -2.00
CA TYR A 110 -6.41 -12.04 -2.06
C TYR A 110 -7.02 -11.95 -0.67
N ALA A 111 -7.92 -10.99 -0.49
CA ALA A 111 -8.46 -10.72 0.84
C ALA A 111 -9.60 -9.71 0.80
N PRO A 112 -10.48 -9.71 1.80
CA PRO A 112 -11.40 -8.60 2.03
C PRO A 112 -10.68 -7.24 2.18
N PRO A 113 -11.37 -6.12 1.92
CA PRO A 113 -10.81 -4.79 2.13
C PRO A 113 -10.36 -4.56 3.58
N GLY A 114 -9.24 -3.84 3.76
CA GLY A 114 -8.75 -3.44 5.09
C GLY A 114 -7.97 -4.51 5.86
N THR A 115 -7.75 -5.70 5.31
CA THR A 115 -7.02 -6.80 5.96
C THR A 115 -5.50 -6.62 5.98
N GLY A 116 -4.95 -5.62 5.26
CA GLY A 116 -3.52 -5.29 5.30
C GLY A 116 -2.70 -5.82 4.13
N LYS A 117 -3.32 -6.09 2.96
CA LYS A 117 -2.60 -6.57 1.75
C LYS A 117 -1.41 -5.69 1.37
N THR A 118 -1.63 -4.40 1.25
CA THR A 118 -0.59 -3.45 0.84
C THR A 118 0.50 -3.32 1.92
N GLU A 119 0.11 -3.32 3.20
CA GLU A 119 1.05 -3.33 4.33
C GLU A 119 1.92 -4.59 4.36
N PHE A 120 1.33 -5.75 4.04
CA PHE A 120 2.08 -7.00 3.87
C PHE A 120 3.13 -6.87 2.76
N CYS A 121 2.78 -6.29 1.61
CA CYS A 121 3.72 -6.11 0.51
C CYS A 121 4.92 -5.22 0.89
N HIS A 122 4.69 -4.16 1.66
CA HIS A 122 5.77 -3.35 2.21
C HIS A 122 6.65 -4.14 3.19
N TRP A 123 6.04 -4.94 4.05
CA TRP A 123 6.76 -5.80 4.99
C TRP A 123 7.58 -6.87 4.25
N LEU A 124 6.99 -7.51 3.24
CA LEU A 124 7.65 -8.50 2.40
C LEU A 124 8.87 -7.91 1.67
N ALA A 125 8.70 -6.75 1.02
CA ALA A 125 9.80 -6.08 0.31
C ALA A 125 10.97 -5.78 1.26
N LYS A 126 10.67 -5.34 2.50
CA LYS A 126 11.67 -5.14 3.54
C LYS A 126 12.36 -6.43 3.97
N LYS A 127 11.63 -7.53 4.11
CA LYS A 127 12.20 -8.86 4.42
C LYS A 127 13.10 -9.39 3.31
N LEU A 128 12.73 -9.13 2.06
CA LEU A 128 13.51 -9.47 0.87
C LEU A 128 14.69 -8.50 0.63
N GLU A 129 14.79 -7.42 1.41
CA GLU A 129 15.80 -6.37 1.26
C GLU A 129 15.80 -5.74 -0.14
N ARG A 130 14.59 -5.55 -0.71
CA ARG A 130 14.36 -4.99 -2.03
C ARG A 130 13.47 -3.74 -1.95
N PRO A 131 13.65 -2.77 -2.85
CA PRO A 131 12.68 -1.69 -2.98
C PRO A 131 11.33 -2.24 -3.42
N LEU A 132 10.26 -1.51 -3.12
CA LEU A 132 8.90 -1.84 -3.55
C LEU A 132 8.47 -0.83 -4.62
N ILE A 133 8.18 -1.32 -5.81
CA ILE A 133 7.52 -0.55 -6.87
C ILE A 133 6.06 -0.95 -6.87
N MET A 134 5.19 0.01 -6.56
CA MET A 134 3.74 -0.20 -6.51
C MET A 134 3.07 0.49 -7.69
N LYS A 135 2.29 -0.27 -8.44
CA LYS A 135 1.44 0.22 -9.53
C LYS A 135 -0.01 -0.12 -9.20
N LYS A 136 -0.87 0.88 -9.33
CA LYS A 136 -2.32 0.68 -9.26
C LYS A 136 -2.88 0.57 -10.67
N ALA A 137 -4.11 0.06 -10.80
CA ALA A 137 -4.80 0.05 -12.08
C ALA A 137 -4.88 1.43 -12.72
N SER A 138 -5.13 2.49 -11.93
CA SER A 138 -5.14 3.88 -12.39
C SER A 138 -3.84 4.35 -13.01
N ASP A 139 -2.70 3.78 -12.58
CA ASP A 139 -1.37 4.15 -13.07
C ASP A 139 -1.05 3.46 -14.40
N LEU A 140 -1.75 2.36 -14.71
CA LEU A 140 -1.57 1.56 -15.91
C LEU A 140 -2.52 1.95 -17.02
N LEU A 141 -3.79 2.21 -16.68
CA LEU A 141 -4.83 2.50 -17.67
C LEU A 141 -4.53 3.78 -18.46
N ASN A 142 -4.64 3.67 -19.77
CA ASN A 142 -4.42 4.78 -20.69
C ASN A 142 -5.58 4.86 -21.69
N CYS A 143 -5.98 6.08 -22.07
CA CYS A 143 -7.06 6.29 -23.02
C CYS A 143 -6.67 6.01 -24.48
N TYR A 144 -5.37 5.90 -24.77
CA TYR A 144 -4.88 5.60 -26.11
C TYR A 144 -4.67 4.09 -26.29
N VAL A 145 -5.01 3.57 -27.46
CA VAL A 145 -4.79 2.15 -27.83
C VAL A 145 -3.30 1.82 -27.75
N GLY A 146 -2.99 0.72 -27.05
CA GLY A 146 -1.59 0.31 -26.80
C GLY A 146 -0.92 1.01 -25.62
N GLY A 147 -1.53 2.08 -25.07
CA GLY A 147 -0.93 2.84 -23.98
C GLY A 147 -0.91 2.06 -22.65
N THR A 148 -1.95 1.29 -22.37
CA THR A 148 -2.00 0.44 -21.17
C THR A 148 -0.98 -0.70 -21.26
N GLU A 149 -0.87 -1.37 -22.40
CA GLU A 149 0.10 -2.43 -22.67
C GLU A 149 1.53 -1.91 -22.50
N HIS A 150 1.80 -0.71 -23.02
CA HIS A 150 3.10 -0.05 -22.84
C HIS A 150 3.40 0.23 -21.36
N ASN A 151 2.43 0.74 -20.61
CA ASN A 151 2.59 1.02 -19.17
C ASN A 151 2.83 -0.27 -18.36
N ILE A 152 2.14 -1.36 -18.72
CA ILE A 152 2.37 -2.68 -18.12
C ILE A 152 3.82 -3.12 -18.36
N ALA A 153 4.27 -3.15 -19.62
CA ALA A 153 5.63 -3.55 -19.97
C ALA A 153 6.68 -2.66 -19.25
N ALA A 154 6.48 -1.34 -19.25
CA ALA A 154 7.34 -0.39 -18.57
C ALA A 154 7.46 -0.66 -17.06
N ALA A 155 6.38 -1.06 -16.39
CA ALA A 155 6.38 -1.39 -14.96
C ALA A 155 7.27 -2.63 -14.67
N PHE A 156 7.22 -3.66 -15.51
CA PHE A 156 8.08 -4.84 -15.37
C PHE A 156 9.55 -4.51 -15.61
N GLU A 157 9.85 -3.71 -16.64
CA GLU A 157 11.22 -3.26 -16.95
C GLU A 157 11.78 -2.37 -15.84
N GLU A 158 10.98 -1.46 -15.27
CA GLU A 158 11.37 -0.64 -14.13
C GLU A 158 11.73 -1.52 -12.94
N ALA A 159 10.88 -2.49 -12.60
CA ALA A 159 11.11 -3.39 -11.47
C ALA A 159 12.36 -4.26 -11.66
N LYS A 160 12.62 -4.72 -12.89
CA LYS A 160 13.82 -5.46 -13.24
C LYS A 160 15.08 -4.61 -13.09
N ARG A 161 15.07 -3.38 -13.60
CA ARG A 161 16.18 -2.44 -13.50
C ARG A 161 16.54 -2.10 -12.07
N GLU A 162 15.52 -1.83 -11.22
CA GLU A 162 15.70 -1.47 -9.82
C GLU A 162 15.89 -2.69 -8.91
N ASN A 163 15.79 -3.92 -9.44
CA ASN A 163 15.80 -5.15 -8.67
C ASN A 163 14.77 -5.13 -7.52
N ALA A 164 13.57 -4.68 -7.84
CA ALA A 164 12.50 -4.38 -6.91
C ALA A 164 11.48 -5.53 -6.79
N VAL A 165 10.71 -5.49 -5.72
CA VAL A 165 9.42 -6.21 -5.65
C VAL A 165 8.40 -5.38 -6.42
N LEU A 166 7.82 -5.95 -7.47
CA LEU A 166 6.76 -5.32 -8.25
C LEU A 166 5.41 -5.67 -7.66
N LEU A 167 4.68 -4.67 -7.19
CA LEU A 167 3.33 -4.80 -6.67
C LEU A 167 2.33 -4.20 -7.64
N PHE A 168 1.40 -5.02 -8.10
CA PHE A 168 0.17 -4.54 -8.72
C PHE A 168 -0.96 -4.58 -7.70
N ASP A 169 -1.39 -3.41 -7.24
CA ASP A 169 -2.43 -3.29 -6.21
C ASP A 169 -3.81 -3.15 -6.87
N GLU A 170 -4.79 -3.93 -6.38
CA GLU A 170 -6.18 -3.95 -6.87
C GLU A 170 -6.30 -4.31 -8.36
N ILE A 171 -5.65 -5.43 -8.75
CA ILE A 171 -5.61 -5.86 -10.16
C ILE A 171 -6.97 -6.32 -10.70
N ASP A 172 -7.93 -6.60 -9.85
CA ASP A 172 -9.30 -7.00 -10.23
C ASP A 172 -9.99 -5.98 -11.15
N SER A 173 -9.55 -4.74 -11.15
CA SER A 173 -10.11 -3.69 -12.01
C SER A 173 -9.73 -3.82 -13.50
N PHE A 174 -8.65 -4.53 -13.84
CA PHE A 174 -8.20 -4.72 -15.22
C PHE A 174 -7.90 -6.16 -15.64
N LEU A 175 -7.78 -7.12 -14.69
CA LEU A 175 -7.56 -8.53 -14.98
C LEU A 175 -8.84 -9.36 -14.81
N GLN A 176 -9.96 -8.83 -15.27
CA GLN A 176 -11.23 -9.55 -15.28
C GLN A 176 -11.22 -10.71 -16.29
N ASP A 177 -12.14 -11.66 -16.09
CA ASP A 177 -12.28 -12.81 -16.98
C ASP A 177 -12.56 -12.34 -18.43
N ARG A 178 -11.66 -12.69 -19.35
CA ARG A 178 -11.75 -12.34 -20.77
C ARG A 178 -13.04 -12.80 -21.45
N ARG A 179 -13.73 -13.77 -20.87
CA ARG A 179 -15.04 -14.25 -21.37
C ARG A 179 -16.16 -13.24 -21.14
N THR A 180 -15.99 -12.33 -20.19
CA THR A 180 -16.91 -11.24 -19.86
C THR A 180 -16.48 -9.88 -20.43
N ALA A 181 -15.35 -9.85 -21.15
CA ALA A 181 -14.82 -8.65 -21.75
C ALA A 181 -15.81 -8.05 -22.78
N ASN A 182 -16.12 -6.78 -22.63
CA ASN A 182 -16.99 -6.06 -23.54
C ASN A 182 -16.25 -5.52 -24.78
N HIS A 183 -14.93 -5.39 -24.68
CA HIS A 183 -14.08 -4.78 -25.69
C HIS A 183 -12.79 -5.58 -25.94
N SER A 184 -12.32 -5.56 -27.17
CA SER A 184 -11.11 -6.29 -27.59
C SER A 184 -9.84 -5.81 -26.88
N TRP A 185 -9.75 -4.54 -26.51
CA TRP A 185 -8.57 -4.02 -25.78
C TRP A 185 -8.45 -4.58 -24.37
N GLU A 186 -9.53 -4.93 -23.69
CA GLU A 186 -9.49 -5.59 -22.37
C GLU A 186 -8.77 -6.94 -22.48
N VAL A 187 -9.04 -7.68 -23.55
CA VAL A 187 -8.35 -8.95 -23.83
C VAL A 187 -6.86 -8.75 -24.09
N THR A 188 -6.50 -7.69 -24.85
CA THR A 188 -5.08 -7.41 -25.17
C THR A 188 -4.29 -7.00 -23.92
N GLN A 189 -4.87 -6.22 -23.03
CA GLN A 189 -4.26 -5.84 -21.74
C GLN A 189 -3.96 -7.05 -20.86
N VAL A 190 -4.94 -7.97 -20.73
CA VAL A 190 -4.75 -9.22 -19.98
C VAL A 190 -3.65 -10.07 -20.63
N ASN A 191 -3.64 -10.19 -21.95
CA ASN A 191 -2.62 -10.97 -22.65
C ASN A 191 -1.21 -10.38 -22.47
N GLU A 192 -1.07 -9.05 -22.55
CA GLU A 192 0.21 -8.39 -22.30
C GLU A 192 0.70 -8.64 -20.87
N PHE A 193 -0.17 -8.47 -19.87
CA PHE A 193 0.18 -8.78 -18.50
C PHE A 193 0.66 -10.22 -18.32
N LEU A 194 -0.04 -11.18 -18.93
CA LEU A 194 0.34 -12.59 -18.89
C LEU A 194 1.71 -12.85 -19.53
N THR A 195 1.98 -12.20 -20.66
CA THR A 195 3.26 -12.33 -21.38
C THR A 195 4.41 -11.80 -20.53
N GLN A 196 4.26 -10.60 -19.97
CA GLN A 196 5.25 -10.00 -19.08
C GLN A 196 5.46 -10.86 -17.82
N MET A 197 4.37 -11.33 -17.21
CA MET A 197 4.42 -12.17 -16.02
C MET A 197 5.17 -13.48 -16.25
N GLU A 198 5.02 -14.13 -17.43
CA GLU A 198 5.71 -15.38 -17.76
C GLU A 198 7.23 -15.20 -17.90
N SER A 199 7.66 -14.08 -18.47
CA SER A 199 9.08 -13.78 -18.71
C SER A 199 9.77 -13.11 -17.51
N TYR A 200 9.03 -12.73 -16.46
CA TYR A 200 9.58 -11.99 -15.34
C TYR A 200 10.23 -12.92 -14.31
N GLU A 201 11.53 -12.72 -14.09
CA GLU A 201 12.37 -13.50 -13.18
C GLU A 201 12.58 -12.80 -11.83
N GLY A 202 11.75 -11.83 -11.48
CA GLY A 202 11.80 -11.09 -10.21
C GLY A 202 10.69 -11.48 -9.24
N TYR A 203 10.51 -10.63 -8.23
CA TYR A 203 9.42 -10.77 -7.28
C TYR A 203 8.20 -9.99 -7.75
N LEU A 204 7.13 -10.70 -8.06
CA LEU A 204 5.84 -10.14 -8.45
C LEU A 204 4.80 -10.41 -7.36
N VAL A 205 4.14 -9.37 -6.90
CA VAL A 205 2.97 -9.48 -6.02
C VAL A 205 1.78 -8.82 -6.70
N ALA A 206 0.66 -9.52 -6.70
CA ALA A 206 -0.60 -8.96 -7.16
C ALA A 206 -1.63 -9.04 -6.03
N THR A 207 -2.36 -7.96 -5.78
CA THR A 207 -3.42 -7.95 -4.78
C THR A 207 -4.79 -7.84 -5.43
N THR A 208 -5.77 -8.53 -4.86
CA THR A 208 -7.17 -8.44 -5.30
C THR A 208 -8.14 -8.56 -4.11
N ASN A 209 -9.29 -7.95 -4.24
CA ASN A 209 -10.43 -8.15 -3.34
C ASN A 209 -11.40 -9.21 -3.87
N LEU A 210 -11.31 -9.56 -5.17
CA LEU A 210 -12.31 -10.31 -5.92
C LEU A 210 -11.63 -11.45 -6.72
N LEU A 211 -11.07 -12.44 -6.01
CA LEU A 211 -10.36 -13.56 -6.65
C LEU A 211 -11.23 -14.27 -7.71
N ASP A 212 -12.52 -14.44 -7.41
CA ASP A 212 -13.47 -15.16 -8.26
C ASP A 212 -13.73 -14.46 -9.61
N LEU A 213 -13.44 -13.17 -9.72
CA LEU A 213 -13.61 -12.38 -10.95
C LEU A 213 -12.34 -12.38 -11.83
N MET A 214 -11.23 -12.89 -11.32
CA MET A 214 -9.97 -12.92 -12.06
C MET A 214 -9.98 -13.98 -13.15
N ASP A 215 -9.31 -13.67 -14.25
CA ASP A 215 -9.07 -14.63 -15.32
C ASP A 215 -8.29 -15.86 -14.82
N ASN A 216 -8.82 -17.05 -15.06
CA ASN A 216 -8.23 -18.31 -14.64
C ASN A 216 -6.82 -18.56 -15.20
N ALA A 217 -6.51 -18.00 -16.37
CA ALA A 217 -5.18 -18.12 -16.94
C ALA A 217 -4.15 -17.28 -16.14
N CYS A 218 -4.56 -16.13 -15.61
CA CYS A 218 -3.74 -15.36 -14.68
C CYS A 218 -3.50 -16.13 -13.39
N LEU A 219 -4.54 -16.68 -12.78
CA LEU A 219 -4.45 -17.42 -11.51
C LEU A 219 -3.51 -18.63 -11.59
N ARG A 220 -3.43 -19.30 -12.73
CA ARG A 220 -2.55 -20.47 -12.92
C ARG A 220 -1.06 -20.09 -13.03
N ARG A 221 -0.75 -18.84 -13.32
CA ARG A 221 0.62 -18.34 -13.48
C ARG A 221 1.25 -17.80 -12.20
N PHE A 222 0.44 -17.63 -11.16
CA PHE A 222 0.98 -17.35 -9.83
C PHE A 222 1.50 -18.64 -9.19
N ASP A 223 2.75 -18.59 -8.72
CA ASP A 223 3.41 -19.71 -8.05
C ASP A 223 2.80 -19.93 -6.66
N LEU A 224 2.44 -18.83 -6.00
CA LEU A 224 1.87 -18.83 -4.65
C LEU A 224 0.56 -18.04 -4.63
N LYS A 225 -0.39 -18.53 -3.84
CA LYS A 225 -1.66 -17.83 -3.58
C LYS A 225 -1.89 -17.85 -2.08
N ALA A 226 -2.02 -16.69 -1.48
CA ALA A 226 -2.25 -16.55 -0.04
C ALA A 226 -3.53 -15.74 0.20
N LYS A 227 -4.35 -16.23 1.11
CA LYS A 227 -5.56 -15.54 1.56
C LYS A 227 -5.27 -14.83 2.87
N LEU A 228 -5.59 -13.54 2.93
CA LEU A 228 -5.81 -12.88 4.20
C LEU A 228 -7.31 -12.83 4.48
N ASP A 229 -7.68 -12.99 5.74
CA ASP A 229 -9.07 -12.93 6.17
C ASP A 229 -9.26 -11.92 7.30
N TYR A 230 -10.48 -11.74 7.72
CA TYR A 230 -10.79 -10.97 8.91
C TYR A 230 -10.08 -11.56 10.13
N MET A 231 -9.77 -10.70 11.10
CA MET A 231 -9.06 -11.08 12.32
C MET A 231 -9.83 -12.15 13.11
N THR A 232 -9.08 -13.05 13.74
CA THR A 232 -9.65 -13.92 14.78
C THR A 232 -9.99 -13.10 16.02
N ASP A 233 -10.83 -13.66 16.90
CA ASP A 233 -11.21 -12.99 18.15
C ASP A 233 -9.99 -12.62 19.00
N ASP A 234 -8.99 -13.48 19.07
CA ASP A 234 -7.75 -13.25 19.83
C ASP A 234 -6.88 -12.17 19.18
N GLN A 235 -6.77 -12.14 17.86
CA GLN A 235 -6.07 -11.09 17.12
C GLN A 235 -6.76 -9.73 17.29
N ALA A 236 -8.08 -9.69 17.24
CA ALA A 236 -8.86 -8.49 17.46
C ALA A 236 -8.71 -7.96 18.90
N GLU A 237 -8.70 -8.85 19.90
CA GLU A 237 -8.44 -8.48 21.29
C GLU A 237 -7.04 -7.93 21.49
N GLU A 238 -6.01 -8.56 20.93
CA GLU A 238 -4.63 -8.07 21.02
C GLU A 238 -4.49 -6.68 20.36
N MET A 239 -5.10 -6.48 19.20
CA MET A 239 -5.11 -5.17 18.53
C MET A 239 -5.83 -4.12 19.37
N TYR A 240 -6.94 -4.49 20.01
CA TYR A 240 -7.67 -3.62 20.94
C TYR A 240 -6.81 -3.23 22.15
N ARG A 241 -6.11 -4.19 22.76
CA ARG A 241 -5.18 -3.94 23.88
C ARG A 241 -4.04 -3.00 23.49
N ARG A 242 -3.47 -3.16 22.30
CA ARG A 242 -2.45 -2.23 21.75
C ARG A 242 -3.03 -0.81 21.56
N LEU A 243 -4.27 -0.71 21.10
CA LEU A 243 -4.96 0.57 20.98
C LEU A 243 -5.21 1.21 22.36
N ALA A 244 -5.62 0.40 23.35
CA ALA A 244 -5.83 0.84 24.74
C ALA A 244 -4.53 1.36 25.36
N GLN A 245 -3.43 0.66 25.18
CA GLN A 245 -2.12 1.10 25.65
C GLN A 245 -1.69 2.44 25.02
N LYS A 246 -1.90 2.59 23.72
CA LYS A 246 -1.55 3.81 22.98
C LYS A 246 -2.35 5.02 23.46
N TRP A 247 -3.65 4.85 23.66
CA TRP A 247 -4.58 5.92 24.02
C TRP A 247 -4.88 6.00 25.51
N LYS A 248 -4.25 5.12 26.32
CA LYS A 248 -4.31 5.10 27.79
C LYS A 248 -5.74 5.01 28.35
N PHE A 249 -6.56 4.14 27.78
CA PHE A 249 -7.85 3.77 28.34
C PHE A 249 -7.81 2.38 28.99
N SER A 250 -8.71 2.14 29.94
CA SER A 250 -8.79 0.84 30.62
C SER A 250 -9.50 -0.18 29.75
N VAL A 251 -9.03 -1.40 29.79
CA VAL A 251 -9.68 -2.56 29.17
C VAL A 251 -10.50 -3.27 30.25
N GLY A 252 -11.80 -3.41 30.04
CA GLY A 252 -12.76 -4.03 30.94
C GLY A 252 -13.56 -5.14 30.27
N ASP A 253 -14.81 -5.32 30.72
CA ASP A 253 -15.71 -6.38 30.22
C ASP A 253 -16.21 -6.17 28.79
N GLU A 254 -16.00 -4.98 28.22
CA GLU A 254 -16.35 -4.67 26.82
C GLU A 254 -15.65 -5.56 25.81
N VAL A 255 -14.54 -6.21 26.18
CA VAL A 255 -13.84 -7.22 25.35
C VAL A 255 -14.77 -8.37 24.97
N ASN A 256 -15.71 -8.74 25.85
CA ASN A 256 -16.71 -9.76 25.55
C ASN A 256 -17.66 -9.32 24.40
N ASN A 257 -17.90 -8.02 24.27
CA ASN A 257 -18.68 -7.46 23.17
C ASN A 257 -17.83 -7.32 21.90
N LEU A 258 -16.54 -7.02 22.02
CA LEU A 258 -15.60 -7.02 20.90
C LEU A 258 -15.55 -8.40 20.20
N ARG A 259 -15.45 -9.49 20.97
CA ARG A 259 -15.43 -10.88 20.45
C ARG A 259 -16.71 -11.28 19.70
N LYS A 260 -17.81 -10.55 19.88
CA LYS A 260 -19.07 -10.77 19.14
C LYS A 260 -19.08 -10.10 17.77
N ILE A 261 -18.17 -9.19 17.50
CA ILE A 261 -18.10 -8.48 16.23
C ILE A 261 -17.39 -9.37 15.23
N ARG A 262 -18.09 -9.76 14.18
CA ARG A 262 -17.51 -10.49 13.06
C ARG A 262 -16.85 -9.50 12.08
N ASN A 263 -16.03 -9.98 11.19
CA ASN A 263 -15.42 -9.23 10.08
C ASN A 263 -14.57 -7.99 10.49
N LEU A 264 -13.98 -8.02 11.68
CA LEU A 264 -12.97 -7.01 12.06
C LEU A 264 -11.69 -7.20 11.27
N SER A 265 -11.12 -6.09 10.84
CA SER A 265 -9.86 -6.04 10.10
C SER A 265 -8.90 -5.02 10.73
N PRO A 266 -7.59 -5.11 10.50
CA PRO A 266 -6.63 -4.10 10.95
C PRO A 266 -6.97 -2.69 10.47
N GLY A 267 -7.64 -2.58 9.31
CA GLY A 267 -8.13 -1.32 8.76
C GLY A 267 -9.14 -0.60 9.65
N ASP A 268 -10.01 -1.35 10.34
CA ASP A 268 -11.02 -0.78 11.25
C ASP A 268 -10.35 -0.15 12.47
N PHE A 269 -9.44 -0.87 13.11
CA PHE A 269 -8.64 -0.33 14.22
C PHE A 269 -7.86 0.90 13.79
N ALA A 270 -7.40 0.88 12.56
CA ALA A 270 -6.71 1.99 11.96
C ALA A 270 -7.60 3.20 11.71
N ALA A 271 -8.86 3.00 11.34
CA ALA A 271 -9.85 4.08 11.22
C ALA A 271 -10.15 4.69 12.59
N ILE A 272 -10.34 3.84 13.61
CA ILE A 272 -10.54 4.30 14.98
C ILE A 272 -9.30 5.06 15.49
N ASP A 273 -8.10 4.55 15.29
CA ASP A 273 -6.85 5.23 15.68
C ASP A 273 -6.75 6.65 15.09
N ARG A 274 -7.13 6.83 13.82
CA ARG A 274 -7.19 8.15 13.19
C ARG A 274 -8.26 9.04 13.84
N ARG A 275 -9.44 8.50 14.09
CA ARG A 275 -10.57 9.23 14.68
C ARG A 275 -10.28 9.71 16.09
N LEU A 276 -9.58 8.90 16.89
CA LEU A 276 -9.21 9.24 18.27
C LEU A 276 -8.25 10.44 18.37
N ARG A 277 -7.59 10.83 17.28
CA ARG A 277 -6.79 12.09 17.25
C ARG A 277 -7.63 13.35 17.34
N PHE A 278 -8.91 13.25 16.97
CA PHE A 278 -9.83 14.38 16.91
C PHE A 278 -10.88 14.35 18.03
N THR A 279 -10.92 13.28 18.85
CA THR A 279 -11.89 13.11 19.93
C THR A 279 -11.17 13.06 21.29
N LYS A 280 -11.67 13.83 22.26
CA LYS A 280 -11.19 13.71 23.64
C LYS A 280 -11.65 12.35 24.21
N VAL A 281 -10.77 11.76 24.98
CA VAL A 281 -10.83 10.46 25.67
C VAL A 281 -12.18 9.73 25.63
N VAL A 282 -12.12 8.50 25.19
CA VAL A 282 -13.28 7.65 24.97
C VAL A 282 -13.15 6.45 25.91
N SER A 283 -14.24 6.02 26.51
CA SER A 283 -14.29 4.74 27.25
C SER A 283 -14.09 3.57 26.29
N GLY A 284 -13.60 2.45 26.82
CA GLY A 284 -13.45 1.22 26.03
C GLY A 284 -14.75 0.80 25.33
N GLU A 285 -15.90 0.91 26.02
CA GLU A 285 -17.22 0.63 25.44
C GLU A 285 -17.49 1.42 24.15
N LYS A 286 -17.23 2.74 24.16
CA LYS A 286 -17.43 3.57 22.97
C LYS A 286 -16.53 3.17 21.82
N ILE A 287 -15.32 2.70 22.11
CA ILE A 287 -14.40 2.21 21.07
C ILE A 287 -14.93 0.92 20.44
N VAL A 288 -15.46 0.00 21.25
CA VAL A 288 -16.10 -1.23 20.77
C VAL A 288 -17.33 -0.89 19.92
N ASP A 289 -18.17 0.08 20.36
CA ASP A 289 -19.32 0.54 19.55
C ASP A 289 -18.87 1.14 18.21
N MET A 290 -17.79 1.93 18.21
CA MET A 290 -17.23 2.48 16.95
C MET A 290 -16.73 1.36 16.03
N LEU A 291 -16.04 0.34 16.56
CA LEU A 291 -15.59 -0.82 15.79
C LEU A 291 -16.78 -1.60 15.22
N LYS A 292 -17.86 -1.75 15.99
CA LYS A 292 -19.10 -2.39 15.53
C LYS A 292 -19.71 -1.64 14.34
N VAL A 293 -19.73 -0.30 14.37
CA VAL A 293 -20.23 0.52 13.27
C VAL A 293 -19.37 0.34 12.02
N GLU A 294 -18.03 0.34 12.14
CA GLU A 294 -17.12 0.10 11.00
C GLU A 294 -17.36 -1.29 10.37
N ALA A 295 -17.54 -2.33 11.21
CA ALA A 295 -17.85 -3.67 10.75
C ALA A 295 -19.19 -3.75 9.99
N GLN A 296 -20.24 -3.09 10.51
CA GLN A 296 -21.58 -3.06 9.89
C GLN A 296 -21.59 -2.32 8.56
N LEU A 297 -20.80 -1.27 8.39
CA LEU A 297 -20.68 -0.54 7.11
C LEU A 297 -20.18 -1.47 6.00
N LYS A 298 -19.30 -2.39 6.29
CA LYS A 298 -18.81 -3.39 5.33
C LYS A 298 -19.90 -4.38 4.92
N GLU A 299 -20.69 -4.86 5.87
CA GLU A 299 -21.84 -5.76 5.58
C GLU A 299 -22.88 -5.09 4.69
N GLY A 300 -23.16 -3.81 4.93
CA GLY A 300 -24.11 -3.04 4.11
C GLY A 300 -23.65 -2.91 2.65
N GLN A 301 -22.37 -2.75 2.39
CA GLN A 301 -21.82 -2.72 1.04
C GLN A 301 -21.91 -4.09 0.33
N PHE A 302 -21.65 -5.19 1.03
CA PHE A 302 -21.80 -6.54 0.47
C PHE A 302 -23.27 -6.90 0.18
N SER A 303 -24.22 -6.46 1.00
CA SER A 303 -25.64 -6.70 0.76
C SER A 303 -26.20 -5.88 -0.41
N ALA A 304 -25.70 -4.67 -0.62
CA ALA A 304 -26.06 -3.84 -1.76
C ALA A 304 -25.52 -4.41 -3.08
N ALA A 305 -24.26 -4.88 -3.10
CA ALA A 305 -23.66 -5.51 -4.27
C ALA A 305 -24.39 -6.82 -4.67
N ARG A 306 -24.84 -7.62 -3.71
CA ARG A 306 -25.66 -8.81 -4.00
C ARG A 306 -27.06 -8.48 -4.54
N ARG A 307 -27.66 -7.37 -4.14
CA ARG A 307 -28.99 -6.94 -4.65
C ARG A 307 -28.94 -6.40 -6.06
N THR A 308 -27.79 -5.93 -6.53
CA THR A 308 -27.63 -5.40 -7.91
C THR A 308 -27.45 -6.51 -8.96
N ILE A 309 -27.18 -7.75 -8.55
CA ILE A 309 -27.00 -8.90 -9.47
C ILE A 309 -28.30 -9.72 -9.65
N GLY A 310 -29.38 -9.37 -8.94
CA GLY A 310 -30.69 -10.01 -9.09
C GLY A 310 -31.52 -9.27 -10.15
N PHE A 311 -31.36 -9.61 -11.43
CA PHE A 311 -32.34 -9.25 -12.46
C PHE A 311 -33.58 -10.12 -12.26
N LEU A 312 -34.70 -9.44 -11.99
CA LEU A 312 -36.09 -9.70 -12.38
C LEU A 312 -36.34 -11.05 -13.10
N ASP A 313 -36.86 -12.00 -12.35
CA ASP A 313 -37.80 -12.98 -12.90
C ASP A 313 -39.19 -12.30 -12.97
N ASN A 314 -39.67 -12.12 -14.16
CA ASN A 314 -41.06 -12.06 -14.56
C ASN A 314 -41.26 -13.00 -15.72
#